data_15e0b7972adbdbf6cccc7a857c6ff7d0
#
_entry.id   15e0b7972adbdbf6cccc7a857c6ff7d0
#
_cell.length_a   1.000
_cell.length_b   1.000
_cell.length_c   1.000
_cell.angle_alpha   90.00
_cell.angle_beta   90.00
_cell.angle_gamma   90.00
#
_symmetry.space_group_name_H-M   'P 1'
#
loop_
_entity.id
_entity.type
_entity.pdbx_description
1 polymer ?
#
loop_
_entity_poly.entity_id
_entity_poly.type
_entity_poly.pdbx_seq_one_letter_code
_entity_poly.pdbx_strand_id
1 'polypeptide(L)'
;VPSGIAQMTAFLDEHPDYSTAQGHYLTFTPHKGKISFYPRYIRYFDKQVTGDTPRERLLQEKNMYASLLYSVIRTQAFQRMYAACFNPDGSLRFRNLFLAEEFFNHAALIFGKYATLPYFYSARERIRGSATETTVPVSVIKTSHKYREEYQGFLLALSELLAAREGDTLEDAF
;
A
#
# COMPACT_ATOMS: atom_id res chain seq x y z
N VAL A 1 -18.14 -0.07 -6.06
CA VAL A 1 -18.98 -0.51 -7.20
C VAL A 1 -18.58 -1.94 -7.58
N PRO A 2 -19.50 -2.94 -7.46
CA PRO A 2 -19.17 -4.36 -7.65
C PRO A 2 -18.52 -4.68 -9.01
N SER A 3 -19.00 -4.06 -10.10
CA SER A 3 -18.44 -4.27 -11.44
C SER A 3 -16.96 -3.87 -11.53
N GLY A 4 -16.56 -2.77 -10.93
CA GLY A 4 -15.15 -2.36 -10.91
C GLY A 4 -14.27 -3.36 -10.16
N ILE A 5 -14.75 -3.89 -9.02
CA ILE A 5 -14.04 -4.93 -8.27
C ILE A 5 -13.90 -6.20 -9.12
N ALA A 6 -14.98 -6.63 -9.78
CA ALA A 6 -14.95 -7.81 -10.66
C ALA A 6 -13.91 -7.66 -11.79
N GLN A 7 -13.82 -6.47 -12.42
CA GLN A 7 -12.81 -6.20 -13.45
C GLN A 7 -11.37 -6.27 -12.92
N MET A 8 -11.12 -5.75 -11.72
CA MET A 8 -9.79 -5.85 -11.10
C MET A 8 -9.44 -7.30 -10.73
N THR A 9 -10.42 -8.09 -10.28
CA THR A 9 -10.23 -9.51 -9.98
C THR A 9 -9.91 -10.28 -11.26
N ALA A 10 -10.71 -10.09 -12.33
CA ALA A 10 -10.46 -10.72 -13.62
C ALA A 10 -9.07 -10.38 -14.18
N PHE A 11 -8.68 -9.10 -14.11
CA PHE A 11 -7.33 -8.68 -14.49
C PHE A 11 -6.24 -9.44 -13.72
N LEU A 12 -6.38 -9.56 -12.40
CA LEU A 12 -5.41 -10.31 -11.61
C LEU A 12 -5.39 -11.79 -11.99
N ASP A 13 -6.53 -12.40 -12.31
CA ASP A 13 -6.60 -13.80 -12.72
C ASP A 13 -5.89 -14.04 -14.07
N GLU A 14 -6.00 -13.09 -15.01
CA GLU A 14 -5.34 -13.13 -16.32
C GLU A 14 -3.84 -12.77 -16.25
N HIS A 15 -3.41 -12.04 -15.22
CA HIS A 15 -2.03 -11.55 -15.06
C HIS A 15 -1.39 -12.03 -13.75
N PRO A 16 -0.85 -13.27 -13.70
CA PRO A 16 -0.34 -13.87 -12.46
C PRO A 16 0.91 -13.17 -11.88
N ASP A 17 1.60 -12.37 -12.67
CA ASP A 17 2.75 -11.54 -12.26
C ASP A 17 2.34 -10.25 -11.52
N TYR A 18 1.04 -9.91 -11.51
CA TYR A 18 0.50 -8.80 -10.72
C TYR A 18 -0.02 -9.30 -9.36
N SER A 19 0.40 -8.67 -8.29
CA SER A 19 -0.09 -8.91 -6.92
C SER A 19 -1.30 -8.06 -6.59
N THR A 20 -1.44 -6.91 -7.28
CA THR A 20 -2.32 -5.82 -6.87
C THR A 20 -2.87 -5.09 -8.08
N ALA A 21 -4.18 -4.83 -8.07
CA ALA A 21 -4.86 -4.00 -9.05
C ALA A 21 -5.76 -2.98 -8.35
N GLN A 22 -5.75 -1.74 -8.83
CA GLN A 22 -6.59 -0.66 -8.32
C GLN A 22 -7.42 -0.07 -9.47
N GLY A 23 -8.67 0.27 -9.19
CA GLY A 23 -9.48 1.09 -10.09
C GLY A 23 -9.43 2.56 -9.70
N HIS A 24 -10.24 3.36 -10.38
CA HIS A 24 -10.44 4.75 -10.02
C HIS A 24 -11.40 4.87 -8.83
N TYR A 25 -11.07 5.71 -7.88
CA TYR A 25 -11.97 6.07 -6.79
C TYR A 25 -12.15 7.58 -6.68
N LEU A 26 -13.30 7.98 -6.16
CA LEU A 26 -13.62 9.38 -5.90
C LEU A 26 -13.56 9.64 -4.40
N THR A 27 -13.02 10.78 -4.03
CA THR A 27 -13.16 11.30 -2.66
C THR A 27 -14.17 12.44 -2.68
N PHE A 28 -15.13 12.43 -1.76
CA PHE A 28 -16.17 13.45 -1.68
C PHE A 28 -16.40 13.92 -0.24
N THR A 29 -16.97 15.11 -0.11
CA THR A 29 -17.44 15.64 1.17
C THR A 29 -18.86 16.17 0.99
N PRO A 30 -19.84 15.68 1.77
CA PRO A 30 -21.15 16.27 1.83
C PRO A 30 -21.12 17.58 2.66
N HIS A 31 -21.71 18.63 2.16
CA HIS A 31 -21.88 19.89 2.88
C HIS A 31 -23.19 20.57 2.47
N LYS A 32 -24.09 20.79 3.44
CA LYS A 32 -25.39 21.50 3.24
C LYS A 32 -26.17 21.02 2.01
N GLY A 33 -26.33 19.69 1.86
CA GLY A 33 -27.07 19.08 0.75
C GLY A 33 -26.34 19.06 -0.60
N LYS A 34 -25.10 19.54 -0.66
CA LYS A 34 -24.24 19.50 -1.84
C LYS A 34 -23.12 18.48 -1.64
N ILE A 35 -22.69 17.86 -2.72
CA ILE A 35 -21.51 16.96 -2.73
C ILE A 35 -20.39 17.64 -3.48
N SER A 36 -19.24 17.82 -2.81
CA SER A 36 -18.01 18.30 -3.43
C SER A 36 -17.06 17.17 -3.65
N PHE A 37 -16.56 17.01 -4.87
CA PHE A 37 -15.57 16.00 -5.22
C PHE A 37 -14.16 16.57 -5.17
N TYR A 38 -13.20 15.74 -4.75
CA TYR A 38 -11.79 16.11 -4.69
C TYR A 38 -11.02 15.47 -5.84
N PRO A 39 -10.52 16.27 -6.80
CA PRO A 39 -9.73 15.76 -7.92
C PRO A 39 -8.29 15.40 -7.53
N ARG A 40 -7.92 15.47 -6.25
CA ARG A 40 -6.56 15.31 -5.75
C ARG A 40 -5.89 14.01 -6.20
N TYR A 41 -6.67 12.96 -6.41
CA TYR A 41 -6.18 11.63 -6.77
C TYR A 41 -6.18 11.35 -8.27
N ILE A 42 -6.64 12.27 -9.12
CA ILE A 42 -6.60 12.14 -10.59
C ILE A 42 -5.18 11.91 -11.12
N ARG A 43 -4.16 12.43 -10.43
CA ARG A 43 -2.75 12.26 -10.82
C ARG A 43 -2.26 10.81 -10.79
N TYR A 44 -3.01 9.91 -10.19
CA TYR A 44 -2.62 8.52 -9.95
C TYR A 44 -3.40 7.55 -10.82
N PHE A 45 -4.23 8.05 -11.74
CA PHE A 45 -5.16 7.22 -12.50
C PHE A 45 -4.51 6.31 -13.56
N ASP A 46 -3.27 6.59 -13.97
CA ASP A 46 -2.61 5.80 -15.03
C ASP A 46 -1.30 5.15 -14.55
N LYS A 47 -1.14 4.96 -13.24
CA LYS A 47 0.10 4.46 -12.69
C LYS A 47 0.18 2.95 -12.74
N GLN A 48 1.36 2.48 -13.13
CA GLN A 48 1.71 1.08 -13.10
C GLN A 48 3.11 0.92 -12.50
N VAL A 49 3.33 -0.17 -11.79
CA VAL A 49 4.64 -0.59 -11.33
C VAL A 49 4.91 -1.97 -11.92
N THR A 50 5.80 -2.03 -12.88
CA THR A 50 5.99 -3.18 -13.78
C THR A 50 7.38 -3.78 -13.74
N GLY A 51 8.26 -3.31 -12.84
CA GLY A 51 9.60 -3.87 -12.66
C GLY A 51 9.57 -5.39 -12.47
N ASP A 52 10.51 -6.09 -13.05
CA ASP A 52 10.55 -7.56 -13.02
C ASP A 52 10.96 -8.07 -11.64
N THR A 53 11.88 -7.38 -10.98
CA THR A 53 12.31 -7.72 -9.61
C THR A 53 11.57 -6.91 -8.55
N PRO A 54 11.45 -7.42 -7.31
CA PRO A 54 10.91 -6.65 -6.19
C PRO A 54 11.65 -5.32 -5.97
N ARG A 55 12.98 -5.30 -6.08
CA ARG A 55 13.81 -4.08 -5.91
C ARG A 55 13.48 -3.03 -6.96
N GLU A 56 13.38 -3.42 -8.22
CA GLU A 56 12.97 -2.50 -9.30
C GLU A 56 11.59 -1.90 -9.03
N ARG A 57 10.63 -2.69 -8.57
CA ARG A 57 9.28 -2.21 -8.25
C ARG A 57 9.28 -1.21 -7.09
N LEU A 58 10.03 -1.48 -6.03
CA LEU A 58 10.18 -0.55 -4.91
C LEU A 58 10.85 0.77 -5.34
N LEU A 59 11.85 0.72 -6.23
CA LEU A 59 12.47 1.91 -6.78
C LEU A 59 11.55 2.71 -7.70
N GLN A 60 10.71 2.04 -8.49
CA GLN A 60 9.68 2.70 -9.30
C GLN A 60 8.64 3.42 -8.43
N GLU A 61 8.20 2.79 -7.34
CA GLU A 61 7.21 3.35 -6.42
C GLU A 61 7.73 4.59 -5.68
N LYS A 62 9.02 4.65 -5.33
CA LYS A 62 9.64 5.80 -4.65
C LYS A 62 9.29 7.15 -5.30
N ASN A 63 9.05 7.17 -6.60
CA ASN A 63 8.69 8.36 -7.37
C ASN A 63 7.17 8.51 -7.58
N MET A 64 6.38 7.59 -7.02
CA MET A 64 4.95 7.50 -7.24
C MET A 64 4.26 7.17 -5.91
N TYR A 65 3.65 8.14 -5.28
CA TYR A 65 2.76 7.82 -4.17
C TYR A 65 1.47 7.20 -4.74
N ALA A 66 1.26 5.92 -4.48
CA ALA A 66 -0.01 5.25 -4.72
C ALA A 66 -0.45 4.56 -3.44
N SER A 67 -1.65 4.87 -2.94
CA SER A 67 -2.18 4.21 -1.76
C SER A 67 -2.71 2.82 -2.16
N LEU A 68 -1.83 1.82 -2.20
CA LEU A 68 -2.15 0.45 -2.59
C LEU A 68 -3.04 -0.27 -1.57
N LEU A 69 -3.14 0.27 -0.36
CA LEU A 69 -4.00 -0.27 0.70
C LEU A 69 -5.48 -0.38 0.27
N TYR A 70 -5.93 0.47 -0.66
CA TYR A 70 -7.31 0.47 -1.15
C TYR A 70 -7.49 -0.34 -2.44
N SER A 71 -6.53 -1.15 -2.80
CA SER A 71 -6.53 -1.97 -4.02
C SER A 71 -7.15 -3.36 -3.77
N VAL A 72 -7.45 -4.07 -4.84
CA VAL A 72 -7.65 -5.52 -4.79
C VAL A 72 -6.26 -6.16 -4.75
N ILE A 73 -6.00 -6.92 -3.71
CA ILE A 73 -4.71 -7.58 -3.46
C ILE A 73 -4.96 -9.09 -3.45
N ARG A 74 -4.05 -9.89 -4.03
CA ARG A 74 -4.13 -11.35 -3.93
C ARG A 74 -4.12 -11.80 -2.49
N THR A 75 -5.05 -12.68 -2.13
CA THR A 75 -5.23 -13.14 -0.74
C THR A 75 -3.94 -13.69 -0.13
N GLN A 76 -3.18 -14.50 -0.86
CA GLN A 76 -1.92 -15.06 -0.37
C GLN A 76 -0.85 -13.97 -0.10
N ALA A 77 -0.75 -12.97 -0.96
CA ALA A 77 0.13 -11.83 -0.74
C ALA A 77 -0.29 -11.07 0.52
N PHE A 78 -1.58 -10.73 0.62
CA PHE A 78 -2.13 -10.03 1.78
C PHE A 78 -1.89 -10.78 3.10
N GLN A 79 -2.10 -12.10 3.13
CA GLN A 79 -1.86 -12.92 4.33
C GLN A 79 -0.39 -12.87 4.77
N ARG A 80 0.56 -12.94 3.84
CA ARG A 80 1.99 -12.83 4.15
C ARG A 80 2.37 -11.43 4.63
N MET A 81 1.86 -10.40 3.98
CA MET A 81 2.05 -9.01 4.41
C MET A 81 1.51 -8.79 5.82
N TYR A 82 0.30 -9.29 6.10
CA TYR A 82 -0.32 -9.18 7.41
C TYR A 82 0.49 -9.92 8.49
N ALA A 83 0.93 -11.15 8.21
CA ALA A 83 1.77 -11.91 9.13
C ALA A 83 3.08 -11.19 9.48
N ALA A 84 3.70 -10.52 8.50
CA ALA A 84 4.94 -9.77 8.72
C ALA A 84 4.79 -8.52 9.59
N CYS A 85 3.56 -8.07 9.88
CA CYS A 85 3.32 -6.98 10.84
C CYS A 85 3.54 -7.40 12.30
N PHE A 86 3.73 -8.69 12.57
CA PHE A 86 3.86 -9.22 13.93
C PHE A 86 5.25 -9.78 14.20
N ASN A 87 5.68 -9.64 15.45
CA ASN A 87 6.82 -10.34 15.97
C ASN A 87 6.49 -11.83 16.24
N PRO A 88 7.47 -12.71 16.44
CA PRO A 88 7.23 -14.11 16.78
C PRO A 88 6.40 -14.33 18.05
N ASP A 89 6.40 -13.38 18.98
CA ASP A 89 5.59 -13.37 20.20
C ASP A 89 4.13 -12.90 19.99
N GLY A 90 3.77 -12.53 18.76
CA GLY A 90 2.45 -12.01 18.40
C GLY A 90 2.23 -10.52 18.67
N SER A 91 3.23 -9.80 19.19
CA SER A 91 3.15 -8.35 19.32
C SER A 91 3.31 -7.64 17.98
N LEU A 92 2.71 -6.44 17.83
CA LEU A 92 2.87 -5.63 16.61
C LEU A 92 4.29 -5.04 16.55
N ARG A 93 4.93 -5.13 15.38
CA ARG A 93 6.25 -4.52 15.10
C ARG A 93 6.19 -3.00 15.02
N PHE A 94 5.06 -2.46 14.59
CA PHE A 94 4.78 -1.02 14.51
C PHE A 94 3.28 -0.77 14.69
N ARG A 95 2.95 0.32 15.39
CA ARG A 95 1.56 0.68 15.73
C ARG A 95 1.11 1.96 15.04
N ASN A 96 2.05 2.72 14.49
CA ASN A 96 1.74 3.95 13.80
C ASN A 96 0.99 3.65 12.49
N LEU A 97 -0.19 4.27 12.31
CA LEU A 97 -1.05 4.02 11.15
C LEU A 97 -0.40 4.39 9.81
N PHE A 98 0.45 5.44 9.78
CA PHE A 98 1.18 5.78 8.57
C PHE A 98 2.22 4.73 8.20
N LEU A 99 2.95 4.20 9.20
CA LEU A 99 3.89 3.10 8.94
C LEU A 99 3.15 1.85 8.45
N ALA A 100 1.97 1.57 9.00
CA ALA A 100 1.15 0.45 8.54
C ALA A 100 0.69 0.66 7.08
N GLU A 101 0.20 1.85 6.73
CA GLU A 101 -0.20 2.16 5.36
C GLU A 101 0.99 2.06 4.39
N GLU A 102 2.13 2.66 4.73
CA GLU A 102 3.36 2.59 3.93
C GLU A 102 3.89 1.15 3.84
N PHE A 103 3.79 0.37 4.91
CA PHE A 103 4.18 -1.03 4.89
C PHE A 103 3.39 -1.82 3.84
N PHE A 104 2.05 -1.71 3.85
CA PHE A 104 1.21 -2.41 2.88
C PHE A 104 1.46 -1.94 1.45
N ASN A 105 1.71 -0.64 1.25
CA ASN A 105 2.06 -0.09 -0.06
C ASN A 105 3.33 -0.72 -0.62
N HIS A 106 4.41 -0.76 0.16
CA HIS A 106 5.69 -1.34 -0.28
C HIS A 106 5.65 -2.87 -0.34
N ALA A 107 5.07 -3.52 0.67
CA ALA A 107 5.01 -4.97 0.74
C ALA A 107 4.21 -5.58 -0.43
N ALA A 108 3.14 -4.93 -0.88
CA ALA A 108 2.39 -5.38 -2.05
C ALA A 108 3.28 -5.52 -3.30
N LEU A 109 4.22 -4.59 -3.48
CA LEU A 109 5.15 -4.57 -4.61
C LEU A 109 6.25 -5.62 -4.52
N ILE A 110 6.55 -6.13 -3.33
CA ILE A 110 7.46 -7.28 -3.16
C ILE A 110 6.84 -8.53 -3.78
N PHE A 111 5.52 -8.70 -3.66
CA PHE A 111 4.83 -9.89 -4.14
C PHE A 111 4.53 -9.91 -5.63
N GLY A 112 4.45 -8.75 -6.29
CA GLY A 112 4.17 -8.67 -7.72
C GLY A 112 4.02 -7.25 -8.23
N LYS A 113 3.73 -7.14 -9.50
CA LYS A 113 3.45 -5.88 -10.20
C LYS A 113 2.15 -5.23 -9.71
N TYR A 114 1.98 -3.95 -9.99
CA TYR A 114 0.78 -3.16 -9.72
C TYR A 114 0.26 -2.49 -10.96
N ALA A 115 -1.07 -2.49 -11.14
CA ALA A 115 -1.74 -1.75 -12.21
C ALA A 115 -2.89 -0.89 -11.67
N THR A 116 -3.02 0.33 -12.20
CA THR A 116 -4.27 1.09 -12.15
C THR A 116 -5.07 0.82 -13.41
N LEU A 117 -6.34 0.46 -13.25
CA LEU A 117 -7.25 0.12 -14.34
C LEU A 117 -8.32 1.21 -14.49
N PRO A 118 -8.83 1.47 -15.71
CA PRO A 118 -9.76 2.56 -15.99
C PRO A 118 -11.20 2.23 -15.56
N TYR A 119 -11.37 1.59 -14.40
CA TYR A 119 -12.67 1.21 -13.86
C TYR A 119 -12.95 1.92 -12.56
N PHE A 120 -14.10 2.55 -12.45
CA PHE A 120 -14.57 3.12 -11.19
C PHE A 120 -15.04 2.02 -10.24
N TYR A 121 -14.48 1.96 -9.03
CA TYR A 121 -14.81 0.91 -8.08
C TYR A 121 -15.28 1.41 -6.70
N SER A 122 -14.90 2.63 -6.31
CA SER A 122 -15.19 3.13 -4.96
C SER A 122 -15.43 4.63 -4.93
N ALA A 123 -16.31 5.06 -4.03
CA ALA A 123 -16.44 6.44 -3.59
C ALA A 123 -16.18 6.50 -2.09
N ARG A 124 -15.30 7.40 -1.66
CA ARG A 124 -14.88 7.56 -0.27
C ARG A 124 -15.27 8.93 0.26
N GLU A 125 -16.01 8.96 1.35
CA GLU A 125 -16.26 10.21 2.06
C GLU A 125 -14.99 10.65 2.82
N ARG A 126 -14.68 11.93 2.69
CA ARG A 126 -13.64 12.57 3.51
C ARG A 126 -14.26 13.06 4.81
N ILE A 127 -13.91 12.41 5.90
CA ILE A 127 -14.37 12.76 7.24
C ILE A 127 -13.29 13.62 7.91
N ARG A 128 -13.69 14.71 8.58
CA ARG A 128 -12.80 15.50 9.44
C ARG A 128 -12.34 14.66 10.63
N GLY A 129 -11.10 14.81 11.06
CA GLY A 129 -10.51 14.00 12.12
C GLY A 129 -10.16 12.58 11.68
N SER A 130 -10.00 12.36 10.36
CA SER A 130 -9.49 11.08 9.85
C SER A 130 -8.09 10.79 10.42
N ALA A 131 -7.70 9.53 10.43
CA ALA A 131 -6.38 9.09 10.91
C ALA A 131 -5.23 9.91 10.29
N THR A 132 -5.36 10.30 9.01
CA THR A 132 -4.38 11.12 8.30
C THR A 132 -4.17 12.53 8.91
N GLU A 133 -5.19 13.08 9.56
CA GLU A 133 -5.10 14.41 10.20
C GLU A 133 -4.50 14.35 11.61
N THR A 134 -4.55 13.18 12.24
CA THR A 134 -4.12 12.98 13.64
C THR A 134 -2.82 12.18 13.78
N THR A 135 -2.37 11.57 12.70
CA THR A 135 -1.19 10.68 12.72
C THR A 135 0.09 11.47 12.42
N VAL A 136 1.17 11.08 13.07
CA VAL A 136 2.49 11.69 12.89
C VAL A 136 3.03 11.39 11.49
N PRO A 137 3.47 12.40 10.71
CA PRO A 137 4.00 12.19 9.37
C PRO A 137 5.23 11.27 9.35
N VAL A 138 5.37 10.48 8.29
CA VAL A 138 6.51 9.55 8.11
C VAL A 138 7.86 10.26 8.18
N SER A 139 7.97 11.49 7.68
CA SER A 139 9.19 12.30 7.78
C SER A 139 9.63 12.54 9.22
N VAL A 140 8.66 12.77 10.13
CA VAL A 140 8.94 12.95 11.57
C VAL A 140 9.29 11.60 12.21
N ILE A 141 8.63 10.52 11.82
CA ILE A 141 8.91 9.18 12.32
C ILE A 141 10.34 8.77 12.00
N LYS A 142 10.80 9.01 10.77
CA LYS A 142 12.17 8.68 10.30
C LYS A 142 13.27 9.40 11.07
N THR A 143 13.01 10.60 11.60
CA THR A 143 14.03 11.46 12.20
C THR A 143 13.95 11.52 13.73
N SER A 144 12.83 11.10 14.33
CA SER A 144 12.59 11.22 15.76
C SER A 144 13.04 9.97 16.54
N HIS A 145 13.82 10.18 17.58
CA HIS A 145 14.19 9.10 18.52
C HIS A 145 12.98 8.37 19.11
N LYS A 146 11.87 9.08 19.32
CA LYS A 146 10.63 8.53 19.87
C LYS A 146 10.06 7.37 19.05
N TYR A 147 10.26 7.38 17.73
CA TYR A 147 9.67 6.39 16.81
C TYR A 147 10.71 5.42 16.23
N ARG A 148 11.94 5.44 16.75
CA ARG A 148 13.05 4.65 16.21
C ARG A 148 12.73 3.16 16.18
N GLU A 149 12.23 2.61 17.27
CA GLU A 149 11.91 1.18 17.37
C GLU A 149 10.80 0.77 16.38
N GLU A 150 9.73 1.56 16.28
CA GLU A 150 8.66 1.29 15.33
C GLU A 150 9.16 1.37 13.87
N TYR A 151 10.02 2.35 13.57
CA TYR A 151 10.59 2.49 12.23
C TYR A 151 11.56 1.35 11.91
N GLN A 152 12.35 0.89 12.85
CA GLN A 152 13.20 -0.29 12.71
C GLN A 152 12.35 -1.55 12.50
N GLY A 153 11.28 -1.74 13.26
CA GLY A 153 10.34 -2.84 13.07
C GLY A 153 9.71 -2.85 11.66
N PHE A 154 9.34 -1.67 11.16
CA PHE A 154 8.84 -1.50 9.79
C PHE A 154 9.89 -1.90 8.74
N LEU A 155 11.14 -1.43 8.86
CA LEU A 155 12.22 -1.77 7.93
C LEU A 155 12.52 -3.27 7.97
N LEU A 156 12.63 -3.84 9.17
CA LEU A 156 12.89 -5.26 9.36
C LEU A 156 11.81 -6.12 8.69
N ALA A 157 10.53 -5.78 8.90
CA ALA A 157 9.42 -6.51 8.28
C ALA A 157 9.49 -6.49 6.74
N LEU A 158 9.83 -5.35 6.13
CA LEU A 158 10.01 -5.24 4.68
C LEU A 158 11.21 -6.04 4.19
N SER A 159 12.34 -5.97 4.91
CA SER A 159 13.56 -6.68 4.54
C SER A 159 13.40 -8.20 4.64
N GLU A 160 12.72 -8.70 5.66
CA GLU A 160 12.39 -10.12 5.78
C GLU A 160 11.52 -10.62 4.62
N LEU A 161 10.51 -9.83 4.22
CA LEU A 161 9.69 -10.18 3.06
C LEU A 161 10.49 -10.17 1.76
N LEU A 162 11.36 -9.18 1.58
CA LEU A 162 12.21 -9.04 0.39
C LEU A 162 13.19 -10.21 0.31
N ALA A 163 13.95 -10.49 1.37
CA ALA A 163 14.88 -11.60 1.46
C ALA A 163 14.20 -12.94 1.18
N ALA A 164 13.05 -13.20 1.80
CA ALA A 164 12.29 -14.42 1.57
C ALA A 164 11.78 -14.57 0.12
N ARG A 165 11.58 -13.45 -0.59
CA ARG A 165 11.10 -13.45 -1.98
C ARG A 165 12.23 -13.62 -2.99
N GLU A 166 13.39 -13.05 -2.74
CA GLU A 166 14.57 -13.10 -3.63
C GLU A 166 15.49 -14.27 -3.32
N GLY A 167 15.32 -14.95 -2.17
CA GLY A 167 16.21 -16.02 -1.70
C GLY A 167 17.52 -15.47 -1.11
N ASP A 168 17.53 -14.17 -0.80
CA ASP A 168 18.68 -13.47 -0.24
C ASP A 168 18.76 -13.65 1.29
N THR A 169 19.91 -13.28 1.86
CA THR A 169 20.04 -13.06 3.31
C THR A 169 19.44 -11.72 3.70
N LEU A 170 19.16 -11.53 5.00
CA LEU A 170 18.70 -10.23 5.51
C LEU A 170 19.74 -9.12 5.28
N GLU A 171 21.05 -9.46 5.32
CA GLU A 171 22.13 -8.50 5.09
C GLU A 171 22.11 -7.96 3.66
N ASP A 172 21.77 -8.79 2.67
CA ASP A 172 21.65 -8.38 1.27
C ASP A 172 20.40 -7.54 1.00
N ALA A 173 19.38 -7.65 1.85
CA ALA A 173 18.12 -6.94 1.72
C ALA A 173 18.15 -5.51 2.29
N PHE A 174 19.11 -5.19 3.15
CA PHE A 174 19.38 -3.84 3.67
C PHE A 174 20.37 -3.10 2.78
#